data_63a979f4946a7252c38776990a8bfce8
#
_entry.id   63a979f4946a7252c38776990a8bfce8
#
_cell.length_a   1.000
_cell.length_b   1.000
_cell.length_c   1.000
_cell.angle_alpha   90.00
_cell.angle_beta   90.00
_cell.angle_gamma   90.00
#
_symmetry.space_group_name_H-M   'P 1'
#
loop_
_entity.id
_entity.type
_entity.pdbx_description
1 polymer ?
#
loop_
_entity_poly.entity_id
_entity_poly.type
_entity_poly.pdbx_seq_one_letter_code
_entity_poly.pdbx_strand_id
1 'polypeptide(L)'
;QDNAKVLKTTSFQSGVYYYSGAWKSNTKSYKDATAWLTGRYATAPNYGSTLNSVIETYNLTQYDTAKVSTSPMYRLYNRHTGEHLYTLNAGEKDYLPKVGWKYEGIAWQAPNSGQPVYRMYNPYSGDHHYTMAQSEINFLKPLGWRYEGLSFYSGGSKPIYRLFNPNEKTGTHHYTLSASERDFLTPLGWKYEGIGFYGY
;
A
#
# COMPACT_ATOMS: atom_id res chain seq x y z
N GLN A 1 -32.56 -16.25 0.36
CA GLN A 1 -32.48 -14.87 -0.15
C GLN A 1 -31.16 -14.26 0.31
N ASP A 2 -30.42 -13.61 -0.58
CA ASP A 2 -29.15 -12.93 -0.25
C ASP A 2 -29.48 -11.63 0.48
N ASN A 3 -29.38 -11.64 1.80
CA ASN A 3 -29.66 -10.48 2.65
C ASN A 3 -28.74 -9.28 2.33
N ALA A 4 -27.50 -9.53 1.90
CA ALA A 4 -26.57 -8.45 1.52
C ALA A 4 -27.07 -7.74 0.25
N LYS A 5 -27.67 -8.47 -0.70
CA LYS A 5 -28.28 -7.88 -1.90
C LYS A 5 -29.49 -7.02 -1.53
N VAL A 6 -30.37 -7.53 -0.66
CA VAL A 6 -31.53 -6.76 -0.20
C VAL A 6 -31.12 -5.42 0.43
N LEU A 7 -30.15 -5.42 1.33
CA LEU A 7 -29.68 -4.22 2.00
C LEU A 7 -29.01 -3.20 1.08
N LYS A 8 -28.41 -3.68 -0.04
CA LYS A 8 -27.71 -2.82 -1.01
C LYS A 8 -28.60 -2.27 -2.12
N THR A 9 -29.60 -3.03 -2.55
CA THR A 9 -30.31 -2.76 -3.83
C THR A 9 -31.78 -2.43 -3.67
N THR A 10 -32.40 -2.62 -2.49
CA THR A 10 -33.80 -2.27 -2.30
C THR A 10 -34.02 -0.77 -2.47
N SER A 11 -34.85 -0.42 -3.45
CA SER A 11 -35.21 0.96 -3.77
C SER A 11 -36.65 1.00 -4.22
N PHE A 12 -37.43 1.95 -3.71
CA PHE A 12 -38.80 2.24 -4.12
C PHE A 12 -38.88 3.49 -4.99
N GLN A 13 -37.76 4.21 -5.15
CA GLN A 13 -37.64 5.38 -6.00
C GLN A 13 -36.22 5.42 -6.62
N SER A 14 -36.13 5.78 -7.90
CA SER A 14 -34.83 5.85 -8.59
C SER A 14 -33.80 6.70 -7.84
N GLY A 15 -32.62 6.12 -7.60
CA GLY A 15 -31.51 6.77 -6.88
C GLY A 15 -31.63 6.81 -5.36
N VAL A 16 -32.76 6.33 -4.78
CA VAL A 16 -32.96 6.30 -3.33
C VAL A 16 -32.97 4.86 -2.82
N TYR A 17 -31.91 4.49 -2.09
CA TYR A 17 -31.80 3.16 -1.51
C TYR A 17 -32.38 3.13 -0.10
N TYR A 18 -33.39 2.30 0.11
CA TYR A 18 -34.19 2.26 1.35
C TYR A 18 -33.36 1.99 2.59
N TYR A 19 -32.34 1.12 2.49
CA TYR A 19 -31.49 0.76 3.64
C TYR A 19 -30.15 1.53 3.69
N SER A 20 -30.01 2.61 2.92
CA SER A 20 -28.77 3.39 2.86
C SER A 20 -28.29 3.95 4.19
N GLY A 21 -29.23 4.23 5.12
CA GLY A 21 -28.88 4.70 6.47
C GLY A 21 -28.12 3.67 7.33
N ALA A 22 -28.15 2.38 6.96
CA ALA A 22 -27.36 1.34 7.63
C ALA A 22 -26.01 1.08 6.94
N TRP A 23 -25.70 1.77 5.84
CA TRP A 23 -24.44 1.54 5.14
C TRP A 23 -23.25 2.11 5.91
N LYS A 24 -22.11 1.45 5.79
CA LYS A 24 -20.85 1.86 6.45
C LYS A 24 -20.44 3.31 6.12
N SER A 25 -20.77 3.81 4.94
CA SER A 25 -20.56 5.21 4.54
C SER A 25 -21.41 6.22 5.33
N ASN A 26 -22.52 5.78 5.90
CA ASN A 26 -23.53 6.63 6.54
C ASN A 26 -23.62 6.41 8.06
N THR A 27 -22.80 5.53 8.62
CA THR A 27 -22.75 5.18 10.05
C THR A 27 -21.35 5.32 10.59
N LYS A 28 -21.23 5.67 11.88
CA LYS A 28 -19.93 5.78 12.57
C LYS A 28 -19.48 4.43 13.16
N SER A 29 -20.42 3.53 13.39
CA SER A 29 -20.17 2.21 13.97
C SER A 29 -21.19 1.18 13.48
N TYR A 30 -20.91 -0.12 13.68
CA TYR A 30 -21.90 -1.17 13.43
C TYR A 30 -23.12 -1.02 14.32
N LYS A 31 -23.00 -0.46 15.54
CA LYS A 31 -24.10 -0.22 16.45
C LYS A 31 -25.10 0.81 15.89
N ASP A 32 -24.61 1.82 15.19
CA ASP A 32 -25.48 2.78 14.51
C ASP A 32 -26.24 2.09 13.36
N ALA A 33 -25.56 1.24 12.61
CA ALA A 33 -26.15 0.48 11.50
C ALA A 33 -27.25 -0.48 11.98
N THR A 34 -27.00 -1.25 13.03
CA THR A 34 -27.95 -2.22 13.59
C THR A 34 -29.14 -1.52 14.26
N ALA A 35 -28.91 -0.40 14.94
CA ALA A 35 -29.97 0.44 15.47
C ALA A 35 -30.88 1.01 14.36
N TRP A 36 -30.28 1.47 13.26
CA TRP A 36 -31.02 1.99 12.12
C TRP A 36 -31.88 0.92 11.43
N LEU A 37 -31.43 -0.35 11.38
CA LEU A 37 -32.17 -1.48 10.82
C LEU A 37 -33.35 -1.92 11.71
N THR A 38 -33.30 -1.66 13.01
CA THR A 38 -34.40 -2.01 13.93
C THR A 38 -35.67 -1.22 13.59
N GLY A 39 -36.76 -1.93 13.40
CA GLY A 39 -38.05 -1.37 12.97
C GLY A 39 -38.16 -1.07 11.48
N ARG A 40 -37.04 -1.17 10.69
CA ARG A 40 -37.02 -0.97 9.23
C ARG A 40 -36.80 -2.26 8.46
N TYR A 41 -35.76 -3.02 8.83
CA TYR A 41 -35.49 -4.32 8.23
C TYR A 41 -36.22 -5.45 8.96
N ALA A 42 -36.28 -5.37 10.26
CA ALA A 42 -37.03 -6.32 11.10
C ALA A 42 -37.88 -5.56 12.14
N THR A 43 -39.10 -6.06 12.37
CA THR A 43 -40.07 -5.46 13.32
C THR A 43 -39.77 -5.77 14.76
N ALA A 44 -38.90 -6.75 15.04
CA ALA A 44 -38.50 -7.12 16.39
C ALA A 44 -37.74 -5.95 17.07
N PRO A 45 -38.19 -5.47 18.24
CA PRO A 45 -37.62 -4.30 18.91
C PRO A 45 -36.16 -4.55 19.39
N ASN A 46 -35.78 -5.81 19.60
CA ASN A 46 -34.46 -6.22 20.04
C ASN A 46 -33.55 -6.63 18.87
N TYR A 47 -33.95 -6.39 17.60
CA TYR A 47 -33.17 -6.83 16.42
C TYR A 47 -31.74 -6.29 16.44
N GLY A 48 -31.55 -5.00 16.66
CA GLY A 48 -30.23 -4.38 16.72
C GLY A 48 -29.36 -4.93 17.85
N SER A 49 -29.91 -5.12 19.06
CA SER A 49 -29.15 -5.69 20.18
C SER A 49 -28.78 -7.14 19.95
N THR A 50 -29.65 -7.94 19.33
CA THR A 50 -29.35 -9.32 18.96
C THR A 50 -28.20 -9.37 17.94
N LEU A 51 -28.23 -8.53 16.90
CA LEU A 51 -27.13 -8.44 15.94
C LEU A 51 -25.82 -8.01 16.62
N ASN A 52 -25.87 -7.02 17.51
CA ASN A 52 -24.70 -6.56 18.26
C ASN A 52 -24.07 -7.68 19.08
N SER A 53 -24.88 -8.49 19.78
CA SER A 53 -24.40 -9.65 20.52
C SER A 53 -23.70 -10.67 19.62
N VAL A 54 -24.24 -10.94 18.44
CA VAL A 54 -23.60 -11.85 17.45
C VAL A 54 -22.27 -11.25 16.97
N ILE A 55 -22.27 -9.97 16.59
CA ILE A 55 -21.04 -9.28 16.13
C ILE A 55 -19.94 -9.33 17.19
N GLU A 56 -20.31 -9.09 18.46
CA GLU A 56 -19.37 -9.09 19.58
C GLU A 56 -18.89 -10.52 19.93
N THR A 57 -19.81 -11.49 20.02
CA THR A 57 -19.48 -12.88 20.35
C THR A 57 -18.51 -13.50 19.37
N TYR A 58 -18.69 -13.23 18.09
CA TYR A 58 -17.84 -13.80 17.03
C TYR A 58 -16.77 -12.82 16.53
N ASN A 59 -16.58 -11.67 17.20
CA ASN A 59 -15.59 -10.64 16.82
C ASN A 59 -15.64 -10.27 15.32
N LEU A 60 -16.86 -10.09 14.79
CA LEU A 60 -17.06 -9.92 13.35
C LEU A 60 -16.53 -8.58 12.82
N THR A 61 -16.28 -7.60 13.69
CA THR A 61 -15.67 -6.30 13.32
C THR A 61 -14.28 -6.46 12.70
N GLN A 62 -13.57 -7.58 12.99
CA GLN A 62 -12.31 -7.89 12.33
C GLN A 62 -12.42 -8.00 10.79
N TYR A 63 -13.62 -8.30 10.28
CA TYR A 63 -13.89 -8.41 8.84
C TYR A 63 -14.38 -7.09 8.21
N ASP A 64 -14.63 -6.05 9.02
CA ASP A 64 -15.04 -4.73 8.55
C ASP A 64 -13.89 -3.91 7.96
N THR A 65 -12.66 -4.28 8.23
CA THR A 65 -11.52 -3.73 7.53
C THR A 65 -11.59 -4.19 6.07
N ALA A 66 -11.76 -3.24 5.16
CA ALA A 66 -11.62 -3.55 3.73
C ALA A 66 -10.28 -4.27 3.56
N LYS A 67 -10.32 -5.52 3.06
CA LYS A 67 -9.09 -6.26 2.78
C LYS A 67 -8.31 -5.45 1.76
N VAL A 68 -7.28 -4.75 2.23
CA VAL A 68 -6.44 -3.95 1.34
C VAL A 68 -5.81 -4.90 0.35
N SER A 69 -6.13 -4.71 -0.92
CA SER A 69 -5.48 -5.44 -1.99
C SER A 69 -4.04 -4.98 -2.09
N THR A 70 -3.11 -5.91 -2.00
CA THR A 70 -1.67 -5.66 -2.05
C THR A 70 -1.00 -6.52 -3.11
N SER A 71 0.13 -6.05 -3.62
CA SER A 71 1.01 -6.77 -4.53
C SER A 71 2.42 -6.87 -3.94
N PRO A 72 3.13 -7.99 -4.18
CA PRO A 72 4.49 -8.15 -3.66
C PRO A 72 5.46 -7.21 -4.36
N MET A 73 6.22 -6.43 -3.60
CA MET A 73 7.35 -5.66 -4.08
C MET A 73 8.59 -6.54 -4.07
N TYR A 74 9.08 -6.86 -5.25
CA TYR A 74 10.29 -7.68 -5.41
C TYR A 74 11.54 -6.81 -5.28
N ARG A 75 12.57 -7.31 -4.55
CA ARG A 75 13.89 -6.69 -4.44
C ARG A 75 14.92 -7.50 -5.19
N LEU A 76 15.67 -6.82 -6.04
CA LEU A 76 16.78 -7.40 -6.80
C LEU A 76 18.04 -6.58 -6.55
N TYR A 77 19.17 -7.25 -6.44
CA TYR A 77 20.47 -6.66 -6.18
C TYR A 77 21.43 -6.91 -7.36
N ASN A 78 22.05 -5.85 -7.84
CA ASN A 78 23.10 -5.91 -8.83
C ASN A 78 24.47 -5.86 -8.15
N ARG A 79 25.17 -7.01 -8.12
CA ARG A 79 26.49 -7.13 -7.48
C ARG A 79 27.59 -6.29 -8.13
N HIS A 80 27.42 -5.88 -9.39
CA HIS A 80 28.43 -5.12 -10.13
C HIS A 80 28.30 -3.61 -9.89
N THR A 81 27.10 -3.13 -9.62
CA THR A 81 26.83 -1.70 -9.40
C THR A 81 26.46 -1.35 -7.96
N GLY A 82 26.14 -2.35 -7.13
CA GLY A 82 25.62 -2.13 -5.78
C GLY A 82 24.16 -1.73 -5.72
N GLU A 83 23.46 -1.67 -6.86
CA GLU A 83 22.10 -1.18 -6.96
C GLU A 83 21.07 -2.19 -6.43
N HIS A 84 20.05 -1.70 -5.73
CA HIS A 84 18.82 -2.41 -5.41
C HIS A 84 17.67 -1.87 -6.26
N LEU A 85 17.11 -2.72 -7.11
CA LEU A 85 15.89 -2.43 -7.87
C LEU A 85 14.67 -2.98 -7.13
N TYR A 86 13.61 -2.19 -7.09
CA TYR A 86 12.30 -2.56 -6.51
C TYR A 86 11.24 -2.52 -7.59
N THR A 87 10.51 -3.63 -7.77
CA THR A 87 9.51 -3.73 -8.82
C THR A 87 8.31 -4.59 -8.43
N LEU A 88 7.12 -4.23 -8.91
CA LEU A 88 5.93 -5.08 -8.90
C LEU A 88 5.86 -5.99 -10.13
N ASN A 89 6.71 -5.75 -11.13
CA ASN A 89 6.68 -6.47 -12.40
C ASN A 89 7.36 -7.83 -12.28
N ALA A 90 6.56 -8.90 -12.35
CA ALA A 90 7.07 -10.27 -12.32
C ALA A 90 8.02 -10.57 -13.50
N GLY A 91 7.80 -9.93 -14.66
CA GLY A 91 8.69 -10.07 -15.82
C GLY A 91 10.08 -9.51 -15.56
N GLU A 92 10.20 -8.32 -14.93
CA GLU A 92 11.51 -7.77 -14.49
C GLU A 92 12.16 -8.70 -13.46
N LYS A 93 11.41 -9.16 -12.47
CA LYS A 93 11.89 -10.12 -11.46
C LYS A 93 12.45 -11.41 -12.09
N ASP A 94 11.81 -11.94 -13.13
CA ASP A 94 12.21 -13.20 -13.77
C ASP A 94 13.32 -13.02 -14.81
N TYR A 95 13.43 -11.84 -15.40
CA TYR A 95 14.43 -11.51 -16.41
C TYR A 95 15.77 -11.10 -15.81
N LEU A 96 15.79 -10.22 -14.82
CA LEU A 96 17.01 -9.62 -14.27
C LEU A 96 18.03 -10.64 -13.73
N PRO A 97 17.61 -11.76 -13.07
CA PRO A 97 18.55 -12.81 -12.68
C PRO A 97 19.31 -13.45 -13.86
N LYS A 98 18.71 -13.49 -15.05
CA LYS A 98 19.35 -14.04 -16.26
C LYS A 98 20.47 -13.13 -16.79
N VAL A 99 20.48 -11.86 -16.38
CA VAL A 99 21.48 -10.86 -16.77
C VAL A 99 22.36 -10.40 -15.60
N GLY A 100 22.46 -11.23 -14.55
CA GLY A 100 23.43 -11.07 -13.47
C GLY A 100 22.94 -10.41 -12.19
N TRP A 101 21.66 -10.06 -12.08
CA TRP A 101 21.07 -9.60 -10.84
C TRP A 101 20.77 -10.77 -9.90
N LYS A 102 20.77 -10.51 -8.59
CA LYS A 102 20.36 -11.47 -7.57
C LYS A 102 18.96 -11.11 -7.10
N TYR A 103 18.01 -12.03 -7.21
CA TYR A 103 16.71 -11.88 -6.56
C TYR A 103 16.84 -12.10 -5.04
N GLU A 104 16.41 -11.15 -4.24
CA GLU A 104 16.52 -11.16 -2.77
C GLU A 104 15.19 -11.41 -2.05
N GLY A 105 14.13 -11.65 -2.80
CA GLY A 105 12.82 -11.94 -2.22
C GLY A 105 11.86 -10.75 -2.28
N ILE A 106 10.79 -10.83 -1.47
CA ILE A 106 9.79 -9.77 -1.34
C ILE A 106 10.24 -8.80 -0.25
N ALA A 107 10.42 -7.53 -0.62
CA ALA A 107 10.82 -6.47 0.29
C ALA A 107 9.66 -6.02 1.20
N TRP A 108 8.44 -5.85 0.62
CA TRP A 108 7.20 -5.52 1.33
C TRP A 108 5.97 -5.85 0.46
N GLN A 109 4.77 -5.72 1.04
CA GLN A 109 3.53 -5.72 0.29
C GLN A 109 3.11 -4.27 0.00
N ALA A 110 3.09 -3.87 -1.27
CA ALA A 110 2.63 -2.56 -1.69
C ALA A 110 1.11 -2.56 -1.90
N PRO A 111 0.35 -1.56 -1.43
CA PRO A 111 -1.08 -1.49 -1.73
C PRO A 111 -1.33 -1.22 -3.22
N ASN A 112 -2.46 -1.72 -3.73
CA ASN A 112 -2.83 -1.52 -5.14
C ASN A 112 -3.48 -0.15 -5.40
N SER A 113 -3.63 0.67 -4.36
CA SER A 113 -4.08 2.07 -4.42
C SER A 113 -3.54 2.86 -3.23
N GLY A 114 -3.40 4.17 -3.36
CA GLY A 114 -2.85 5.03 -2.32
C GLY A 114 -2.10 6.22 -2.89
N GLN A 115 -1.08 6.68 -2.21
CA GLN A 115 -0.23 7.75 -2.71
C GLN A 115 0.75 7.22 -3.78
N PRO A 116 0.81 7.81 -4.97
CA PRO A 116 1.66 7.32 -6.05
C PRO A 116 3.14 7.52 -5.73
N VAL A 117 3.94 6.48 -5.98
CA VAL A 117 5.40 6.51 -5.96
C VAL A 117 5.90 6.33 -7.38
N TYR A 118 6.73 7.25 -7.82
CA TYR A 118 7.25 7.32 -9.17
C TYR A 118 8.68 6.80 -9.25
N ARG A 119 9.03 6.18 -10.38
CA ARG A 119 10.39 5.71 -10.66
C ARG A 119 11.08 6.66 -11.64
N MET A 120 12.33 6.98 -11.31
CA MET A 120 13.26 7.73 -12.15
C MET A 120 14.46 6.84 -12.45
N TYR A 121 14.99 6.91 -13.67
CA TYR A 121 16.18 6.19 -14.11
C TYR A 121 17.28 7.16 -14.57
N ASN A 122 18.49 6.95 -14.07
CA ASN A 122 19.67 7.69 -14.50
C ASN A 122 20.43 6.88 -15.56
N PRO A 123 20.38 7.24 -16.85
CA PRO A 123 21.06 6.47 -17.90
C PRO A 123 22.58 6.57 -17.86
N TYR A 124 23.13 7.55 -17.12
CA TYR A 124 24.59 7.73 -17.00
C TYR A 124 25.21 6.85 -15.93
N SER A 125 24.51 6.65 -14.82
CA SER A 125 24.96 5.80 -13.72
C SER A 125 24.29 4.43 -13.69
N GLY A 126 23.15 4.27 -14.37
CA GLY A 126 22.32 3.05 -14.30
C GLY A 126 21.47 2.96 -13.04
N ASP A 127 21.34 4.05 -12.27
CA ASP A 127 20.67 4.07 -10.96
C ASP A 127 19.16 4.34 -11.06
N HIS A 128 18.36 3.72 -10.18
CA HIS A 128 16.93 4.00 -10.06
C HIS A 128 16.63 4.71 -8.74
N HIS A 129 15.81 5.75 -8.82
CA HIS A 129 15.32 6.49 -7.67
C HIS A 129 13.79 6.43 -7.59
N TYR A 130 13.25 6.30 -6.37
CA TYR A 130 11.81 6.22 -6.11
C TYR A 130 11.39 7.38 -5.22
N THR A 131 10.34 8.10 -5.64
CA THR A 131 9.87 9.26 -4.89
C THR A 131 8.37 9.52 -5.06
N MET A 132 7.75 10.08 -4.02
CA MET A 132 6.41 10.67 -4.07
C MET A 132 6.46 12.19 -4.36
N ALA A 133 7.65 12.80 -4.25
CA ALA A 133 7.83 14.25 -4.35
C ALA A 133 7.94 14.71 -5.81
N GLN A 134 6.94 15.45 -6.29
CA GLN A 134 7.00 16.06 -7.61
C GLN A 134 8.18 17.03 -7.76
N SER A 135 8.63 17.66 -6.67
CA SER A 135 9.81 18.52 -6.64
C SER A 135 11.10 17.77 -6.97
N GLU A 136 11.30 16.53 -6.45
CA GLU A 136 12.44 15.69 -6.80
C GLU A 136 12.40 15.30 -8.29
N ILE A 137 11.24 14.91 -8.80
CA ILE A 137 11.07 14.61 -10.23
C ILE A 137 11.46 15.81 -11.11
N ASN A 138 10.95 16.98 -10.75
CA ASN A 138 11.23 18.22 -11.51
C ASN A 138 12.71 18.63 -11.42
N PHE A 139 13.37 18.34 -10.30
CA PHE A 139 14.79 18.60 -10.11
C PHE A 139 15.66 17.62 -10.91
N LEU A 140 15.31 16.34 -10.94
CA LEU A 140 16.12 15.29 -11.56
C LEU A 140 16.03 15.29 -13.10
N LYS A 141 14.87 15.62 -13.68
CA LYS A 141 14.68 15.64 -15.15
C LYS A 141 15.72 16.49 -15.89
N PRO A 142 15.96 17.77 -15.54
CA PRO A 142 16.98 18.58 -16.23
C PRO A 142 18.41 18.07 -16.01
N LEU A 143 18.66 17.21 -15.00
CA LEU A 143 19.94 16.54 -14.78
C LEU A 143 20.11 15.26 -15.62
N GLY A 144 19.17 14.98 -16.54
CA GLY A 144 19.24 13.84 -17.46
C GLY A 144 18.56 12.55 -16.97
N TRP A 145 17.90 12.60 -15.80
CA TRP A 145 17.12 11.45 -15.32
C TRP A 145 15.85 11.27 -16.16
N ARG A 146 15.54 10.03 -16.50
CA ARG A 146 14.33 9.64 -17.22
C ARG A 146 13.21 9.34 -16.23
N TYR A 147 12.04 9.92 -16.49
CA TYR A 147 10.83 9.59 -15.74
C TYR A 147 10.20 8.32 -16.32
N GLU A 148 10.09 7.28 -15.53
CA GLU A 148 9.52 5.99 -15.93
C GLU A 148 8.05 5.81 -15.50
N GLY A 149 7.48 6.82 -14.86
CA GLY A 149 6.07 6.81 -14.47
C GLY A 149 5.81 6.24 -13.09
N LEU A 150 4.55 5.85 -12.88
CA LEU A 150 4.09 5.22 -11.65
C LEU A 150 4.75 3.86 -11.48
N SER A 151 5.43 3.65 -10.36
CA SER A 151 6.03 2.37 -9.99
C SER A 151 5.11 1.55 -9.08
N PHE A 152 4.63 2.16 -8.00
CA PHE A 152 3.75 1.52 -7.02
C PHE A 152 2.99 2.58 -6.20
N TYR A 153 2.17 2.13 -5.24
CA TYR A 153 1.50 3.02 -4.30
C TYR A 153 2.08 2.85 -2.89
N SER A 154 2.20 3.95 -2.17
CA SER A 154 2.48 4.00 -0.74
C SER A 154 1.17 3.98 0.04
N GLY A 155 1.12 3.20 1.11
CA GLY A 155 0.01 3.12 2.05
C GLY A 155 0.20 1.96 3.02
N GLY A 156 -0.58 1.96 4.10
CA GLY A 156 -0.41 0.98 5.18
C GLY A 156 0.26 1.60 6.41
N SER A 157 0.71 0.76 7.32
CA SER A 157 1.22 1.19 8.64
C SER A 157 2.70 0.88 8.86
N LYS A 158 3.34 0.09 7.99
CA LYS A 158 4.75 -0.27 8.15
C LYS A 158 5.63 0.75 7.44
N PRO A 159 6.52 1.47 8.14
CA PRO A 159 7.42 2.44 7.53
C PRO A 159 8.47 1.74 6.66
N ILE A 160 8.73 2.29 5.49
CA ILE A 160 9.83 1.91 4.61
C ILE A 160 10.88 3.01 4.72
N TYR A 161 12.02 2.68 5.31
CA TYR A 161 13.12 3.59 5.56
C TYR A 161 13.88 3.86 4.27
N ARG A 162 14.22 5.14 4.03
CA ARG A 162 15.07 5.57 2.92
C ARG A 162 16.46 5.90 3.43
N LEU A 163 17.47 5.29 2.80
CA LEU A 163 18.88 5.55 3.08
C LEU A 163 19.58 5.99 1.79
N PHE A 164 20.51 6.92 1.93
CA PHE A 164 21.37 7.44 0.86
C PHE A 164 22.82 7.13 1.12
N ASN A 165 23.53 6.57 0.12
CA ASN A 165 24.98 6.38 0.18
C ASN A 165 25.69 7.47 -0.63
N PRO A 166 26.31 8.46 -0.01
CA PRO A 166 27.01 9.55 -0.71
C PRO A 166 28.34 9.12 -1.34
N ASN A 167 28.81 7.91 -1.04
CA ASN A 167 30.10 7.41 -1.53
C ASN A 167 29.98 6.63 -2.85
N GLU A 168 28.73 6.33 -3.27
CA GLU A 168 28.48 5.57 -4.49
C GLU A 168 27.85 6.45 -5.58
N LYS A 169 28.07 6.04 -6.84
CA LYS A 169 27.49 6.71 -8.02
C LYS A 169 26.25 5.99 -8.56
N THR A 170 26.13 4.69 -8.27
CA THR A 170 25.01 3.83 -8.61
C THR A 170 24.60 3.07 -7.36
N GLY A 171 23.32 2.71 -7.24
CA GLY A 171 22.80 2.10 -6.01
C GLY A 171 22.85 3.07 -4.84
N THR A 172 22.65 4.35 -5.13
CA THR A 172 22.78 5.44 -4.16
C THR A 172 21.67 5.43 -3.11
N HIS A 173 20.51 4.81 -3.39
CA HIS A 173 19.40 4.73 -2.46
C HIS A 173 19.03 3.29 -2.13
N HIS A 174 18.72 3.06 -0.85
CA HIS A 174 18.23 1.80 -0.33
C HIS A 174 16.91 2.00 0.43
N TYR A 175 15.95 1.08 0.22
CA TYR A 175 14.63 1.13 0.83
C TYR A 175 14.35 -0.18 1.56
N THR A 176 13.99 -0.10 2.84
CA THR A 176 13.77 -1.30 3.65
C THR A 176 12.70 -1.11 4.72
N LEU A 177 11.94 -2.19 5.03
CA LEU A 177 11.10 -2.28 6.23
C LEU A 177 11.93 -2.56 7.50
N SER A 178 13.16 -3.05 7.36
CA SER A 178 13.98 -3.51 8.47
C SER A 178 14.68 -2.35 9.17
N ALA A 179 14.25 -2.04 10.39
CA ALA A 179 14.96 -1.09 11.24
C ALA A 179 16.40 -1.55 11.54
N SER A 180 16.62 -2.87 11.70
CA SER A 180 17.97 -3.42 11.91
C SER A 180 18.87 -3.27 10.69
N GLU A 181 18.34 -3.39 9.46
CA GLU A 181 19.12 -3.13 8.24
C GLU A 181 19.49 -1.64 8.13
N ARG A 182 18.55 -0.72 8.42
CA ARG A 182 18.82 0.72 8.52
C ARG A 182 19.94 1.01 9.53
N ASP A 183 19.81 0.45 10.74
CA ASP A 183 20.76 0.71 11.85
C ASP A 183 22.14 0.08 11.58
N PHE A 184 22.20 -1.02 10.83
CA PHE A 184 23.43 -1.63 10.37
C PHE A 184 24.14 -0.79 9.29
N LEU A 185 23.41 -0.22 8.34
CA LEU A 185 23.98 0.53 7.22
C LEU A 185 24.47 1.93 7.64
N THR A 186 23.81 2.57 8.62
CA THR A 186 24.15 3.94 9.05
C THR A 186 25.61 4.09 9.50
N PRO A 187 26.18 3.25 10.36
CA PRO A 187 27.59 3.36 10.73
C PRO A 187 28.56 2.99 9.60
N LEU A 188 28.08 2.38 8.52
CA LEU A 188 28.87 2.09 7.31
C LEU A 188 28.92 3.27 6.32
N GLY A 189 28.36 4.44 6.70
CA GLY A 189 28.40 5.68 5.91
C GLY A 189 27.12 5.99 5.14
N TRP A 190 26.10 5.15 5.27
CA TRP A 190 24.77 5.46 4.73
C TRP A 190 24.07 6.53 5.56
N LYS A 191 23.43 7.48 4.91
CA LYS A 191 22.64 8.54 5.56
C LYS A 191 21.19 8.12 5.61
N TYR A 192 20.62 8.05 6.81
CA TYR A 192 19.20 7.84 6.98
C TYR A 192 18.46 9.14 6.65
N GLU A 193 17.59 9.09 5.64
CA GLU A 193 16.81 10.24 5.15
C GLU A 193 15.36 10.26 5.65
N GLY A 194 15.02 9.35 6.56
CA GLY A 194 13.65 9.26 7.09
C GLY A 194 12.83 8.16 6.44
N ILE A 195 11.51 8.26 6.61
CA ILE A 195 10.55 7.33 6.00
C ILE A 195 10.28 7.79 4.57
N GLY A 196 10.62 6.97 3.59
CA GLY A 196 10.34 7.22 2.18
C GLY A 196 8.88 6.94 1.83
N PHE A 197 8.37 5.79 2.30
CA PHE A 197 7.06 5.26 1.96
C PHE A 197 6.45 4.50 3.13
N TYR A 198 5.22 3.96 2.92
CA TYR A 198 4.59 3.00 3.79
C TYR A 198 4.15 1.77 3.00
N GLY A 199 4.12 0.59 3.67
CA GLY A 199 3.70 -0.70 3.12
C GLY A 199 2.96 -1.56 4.15
N TYR A 200 2.77 -2.85 3.83
CA TYR A 200 2.15 -3.87 4.67
C TYR A 200 3.10 -5.03 4.97
#